data_0ba059ad8da6c9f971856dfdcfa12b9f
#
_entry.id   0ba059ad8da6c9f971856dfdcfa12b9f
#
_cell.length_a   1.000
_cell.length_b   1.000
_cell.length_c   1.000
_cell.angle_alpha   90.00
_cell.angle_beta   90.00
_cell.angle_gamma   90.00
#
_symmetry.space_group_name_H-M   'P 1'
#
loop_
_entity.id
_entity.type
_entity.pdbx_description
1 polymer ?
#
loop_
_entity_poly.entity_id
_entity_poly.type
_entity_poly.pdbx_seq_one_letter_code
_entity_poly.pdbx_strand_id
1 'polypeptide(L)'
;AMLMLQHYSEIQAFIPEFRAEADAVFAVSNASKITGFSNWSQVCGSILVTDQNWAYLKENMGFSEEFVREYQPGIVNFLLRGGSSMVRPLYNELQYRNESEKNCEALRRIVQAELMGQFYKLKYFAGDLKQEIHYPIQEAREDVWKQNLSLTRLGLMAKEVDDFYHTIRMGELPHFTCLSCYQGSQRDCLLAAFDSNKKIILVYKDESVVARACLRLTKGSFQQPSTLNFEFADLSKEDVPTGSHAYSEKLVLFLEHIYTSGLKKSEETAAKEMVVALATQKAEELDAVAVLSNQYRGCYPSGRYVSAPIYIYISKSKNGRQYLDSLGGAAVTLAEEQYKQESFFVERAALDRAHAA
;
A
#
# COMPACT_ATOMS: atom_id res chain seq x y z
N ALA A 1 27.15 -2.45 -17.05
CA ALA A 1 27.12 -2.38 -15.57
C ALA A 1 25.69 -2.30 -15.03
N MET A 2 24.87 -1.31 -15.45
CA MET A 2 23.48 -1.19 -14.94
C MET A 2 22.60 -2.41 -15.22
N LEU A 3 22.65 -3.00 -16.41
CA LEU A 3 21.93 -4.23 -16.75
C LEU A 3 22.36 -5.43 -15.89
N MET A 4 23.64 -5.52 -15.57
CA MET A 4 24.13 -6.56 -14.66
C MET A 4 23.67 -6.33 -13.22
N LEU A 5 23.63 -5.08 -12.75
CA LEU A 5 23.13 -4.74 -11.44
C LEU A 5 21.63 -5.05 -11.31
N GLN A 6 20.83 -4.82 -12.36
CA GLN A 6 19.44 -5.25 -12.42
C GLN A 6 19.27 -6.77 -12.34
N HIS A 7 20.06 -7.53 -13.10
CA HIS A 7 20.05 -9.00 -13.05
C HIS A 7 20.42 -9.55 -11.67
N TYR A 8 21.37 -8.93 -10.99
CA TYR A 8 21.74 -9.34 -9.64
C TYR A 8 20.66 -9.09 -8.59
N SER A 9 19.86 -8.05 -8.73
CA SER A 9 18.74 -7.83 -7.82
C SER A 9 17.62 -8.87 -7.98
N GLU A 10 17.49 -9.45 -9.19
CA GLU A 10 16.51 -10.50 -9.49
C GLU A 10 16.96 -11.88 -9.01
N ILE A 11 18.27 -12.16 -8.98
CA ILE A 11 18.83 -13.46 -8.57
C ILE A 11 18.90 -13.60 -7.04
N GLN A 12 18.47 -12.61 -6.26
CA GLN A 12 18.64 -12.61 -4.80
C GLN A 12 20.11 -12.88 -4.38
N ALA A 13 21.06 -12.34 -5.14
CA ALA A 13 22.51 -12.52 -4.96
C ALA A 13 23.03 -12.13 -3.55
N PHE A 14 22.16 -11.59 -2.74
CA PHE A 14 22.43 -11.19 -1.38
C PHE A 14 22.12 -12.27 -0.34
N ILE A 15 21.55 -13.40 -0.75
CA ILE A 15 21.44 -14.56 0.12
C ILE A 15 22.83 -15.20 0.22
N PRO A 16 23.40 -15.41 1.42
CA PRO A 16 24.75 -15.92 1.57
C PRO A 16 25.04 -17.20 0.79
N GLU A 17 24.03 -18.05 0.60
CA GLU A 17 24.08 -19.31 -0.13
C GLU A 17 24.39 -19.14 -1.61
N PHE A 18 24.00 -18.00 -2.21
CA PHE A 18 24.22 -17.71 -3.63
C PHE A 18 25.42 -16.79 -3.90
N ARG A 19 26.13 -16.37 -2.85
CA ARG A 19 27.23 -15.41 -2.99
C ARG A 19 28.36 -15.92 -3.87
N ALA A 20 28.71 -17.19 -3.75
CA ALA A 20 29.77 -17.82 -4.54
C ALA A 20 29.37 -17.90 -6.01
N GLU A 21 28.10 -18.20 -6.31
CA GLU A 21 27.56 -18.25 -7.66
C GLU A 21 27.50 -16.85 -8.28
N ALA A 22 27.13 -15.84 -7.51
CA ALA A 22 27.11 -14.45 -7.92
C ALA A 22 28.53 -13.95 -8.29
N ASP A 23 29.53 -14.26 -7.49
CA ASP A 23 30.92 -13.91 -7.76
C ASP A 23 31.48 -14.66 -8.99
N ALA A 24 31.09 -15.92 -9.20
CA ALA A 24 31.45 -16.69 -10.39
C ALA A 24 30.85 -16.08 -11.66
N VAL A 25 29.55 -15.71 -11.64
CA VAL A 25 28.90 -15.03 -12.77
C VAL A 25 29.56 -13.67 -13.05
N PHE A 26 29.91 -12.92 -12.00
CA PHE A 26 30.61 -11.65 -12.13
C PHE A 26 31.99 -11.83 -12.83
N ALA A 27 32.72 -12.85 -12.43
CA ALA A 27 34.06 -13.15 -12.99
C ALA A 27 34.02 -13.48 -14.50
N VAL A 28 33.01 -14.26 -14.95
CA VAL A 28 32.89 -14.66 -16.37
C VAL A 28 32.28 -13.59 -17.28
N SER A 29 31.58 -12.62 -16.72
CA SER A 29 30.83 -11.59 -17.45
C SER A 29 31.67 -10.41 -17.96
N ASN A 30 32.98 -10.42 -17.77
CA ASN A 30 33.89 -9.27 -18.01
C ASN A 30 33.54 -8.01 -17.20
N ALA A 31 32.70 -8.12 -16.17
CA ALA A 31 32.29 -6.98 -15.34
C ALA A 31 33.48 -6.33 -14.63
N SER A 32 34.49 -7.10 -14.24
CA SER A 32 35.74 -6.60 -13.67
C SER A 32 36.45 -5.60 -14.57
N LYS A 33 36.43 -5.85 -15.89
CA LYS A 33 37.04 -4.93 -16.89
C LYS A 33 36.29 -3.62 -17.05
N ILE A 34 34.97 -3.65 -16.84
CA ILE A 34 34.10 -2.51 -17.02
C ILE A 34 34.08 -1.67 -15.72
N THR A 35 34.01 -2.33 -14.56
CA THR A 35 33.82 -1.68 -13.25
C THR A 35 35.12 -1.41 -12.50
N GLY A 36 36.21 -2.13 -12.85
CA GLY A 36 37.48 -2.09 -12.12
C GLY A 36 37.47 -2.84 -10.78
N PHE A 37 36.37 -3.56 -10.47
CA PHE A 37 36.25 -4.37 -9.25
C PHE A 37 36.54 -5.84 -9.56
N SER A 38 37.09 -6.57 -8.59
CA SER A 38 37.46 -7.98 -8.74
C SER A 38 36.32 -8.95 -8.43
N ASN A 39 35.29 -8.50 -7.70
CA ASN A 39 34.14 -9.30 -7.34
C ASN A 39 32.95 -8.42 -6.99
N TRP A 40 31.77 -9.07 -6.85
CA TRP A 40 30.51 -8.39 -6.55
C TRP A 40 30.50 -7.69 -5.19
N SER A 41 31.16 -8.26 -4.19
CA SER A 41 31.24 -7.65 -2.85
C SER A 41 31.93 -6.28 -2.88
N GLN A 42 32.94 -6.09 -3.75
CA GLN A 42 33.58 -4.77 -3.92
C GLN A 42 32.65 -3.76 -4.60
N VAL A 43 31.85 -4.21 -5.59
CA VAL A 43 30.83 -3.35 -6.21
C VAL A 43 29.81 -2.90 -5.16
N CYS A 44 29.32 -3.83 -4.36
CA CYS A 44 28.37 -3.53 -3.27
C CYS A 44 28.96 -2.54 -2.25
N GLY A 45 30.20 -2.77 -1.84
CA GLY A 45 30.89 -1.86 -0.91
C GLY A 45 31.05 -0.45 -1.49
N SER A 46 31.38 -0.34 -2.78
CA SER A 46 31.48 0.97 -3.46
C SER A 46 30.13 1.68 -3.52
N ILE A 47 29.03 1.00 -3.81
CA ILE A 47 27.70 1.58 -3.85
C ILE A 47 27.31 2.14 -2.46
N LEU A 48 27.57 1.38 -1.40
CA LEU A 48 27.30 1.83 -0.02
C LEU A 48 28.05 3.12 0.37
N VAL A 49 29.30 3.25 -0.10
CA VAL A 49 30.13 4.41 0.24
C VAL A 49 29.76 5.65 -0.59
N THR A 50 29.31 5.47 -1.82
CA THR A 50 29.12 6.57 -2.78
C THR A 50 27.72 7.15 -2.82
N ASP A 51 26.71 6.46 -2.29
CA ASP A 51 25.33 6.98 -2.30
C ASP A 51 25.12 8.04 -1.21
N GLN A 52 25.08 9.31 -1.62
CA GLN A 52 24.87 10.45 -0.72
C GLN A 52 23.48 10.44 -0.06
N ASN A 53 22.46 9.90 -0.73
CA ASN A 53 21.12 9.80 -0.14
C ASN A 53 21.10 8.74 0.97
N TRP A 54 21.84 7.64 0.77
CA TRP A 54 22.02 6.63 1.81
C TRP A 54 22.78 7.19 3.01
N ALA A 55 23.90 7.86 2.81
CA ALA A 55 24.66 8.48 3.89
C ALA A 55 23.79 9.41 4.73
N TYR A 56 22.98 10.24 4.06
CA TYR A 56 22.02 11.12 4.71
C TYR A 56 20.99 10.33 5.53
N LEU A 57 20.36 9.30 4.97
CA LEU A 57 19.35 8.52 5.67
C LEU A 57 19.94 7.73 6.83
N LYS A 58 21.12 7.09 6.63
CA LYS A 58 21.84 6.37 7.69
C LYS A 58 22.04 7.25 8.91
N GLU A 59 22.54 8.48 8.71
CA GLU A 59 22.79 9.44 9.79
C GLU A 59 21.47 9.88 10.46
N ASN A 60 20.50 10.34 9.67
CA ASN A 60 19.25 10.92 10.20
C ASN A 60 18.30 9.86 10.79
N MET A 61 18.29 8.65 10.26
CA MET A 61 17.49 7.54 10.80
C MET A 61 18.24 6.77 11.90
N GLY A 62 19.50 7.10 12.18
CA GLY A 62 20.27 6.50 13.27
C GLY A 62 20.60 5.02 13.07
N PHE A 63 20.84 4.56 11.83
CA PHE A 63 21.28 3.20 11.58
C PHE A 63 22.74 3.01 12.04
N SER A 64 22.95 2.08 12.99
CA SER A 64 24.28 1.81 13.51
C SER A 64 25.18 1.12 12.49
N GLU A 65 26.50 1.21 12.68
CA GLU A 65 27.47 0.50 11.84
C GLU A 65 27.31 -1.02 11.91
N GLU A 66 26.88 -1.55 13.06
CA GLU A 66 26.58 -2.96 13.26
C GLU A 66 25.39 -3.38 12.40
N PHE A 67 24.29 -2.61 12.44
CA PHE A 67 23.12 -2.83 11.60
C PHE A 67 23.49 -2.80 10.10
N VAL A 68 24.27 -1.81 9.68
CA VAL A 68 24.69 -1.69 8.27
C VAL A 68 25.54 -2.90 7.84
N ARG A 69 26.38 -3.42 8.70
CA ARG A 69 27.21 -4.59 8.43
C ARG A 69 26.38 -5.86 8.34
N GLU A 70 25.42 -6.04 9.25
CA GLU A 70 24.55 -7.21 9.31
C GLU A 70 23.62 -7.29 8.11
N TYR A 71 23.01 -6.16 7.71
CA TYR A 71 22.02 -6.10 6.63
C TYR A 71 22.57 -5.54 5.32
N GLN A 72 23.86 -5.56 5.12
CA GLN A 72 24.52 -5.06 3.91
C GLN A 72 23.84 -5.50 2.59
N PRO A 73 23.47 -6.79 2.40
CA PRO A 73 22.81 -7.22 1.16
C PRO A 73 21.48 -6.53 0.91
N GLY A 74 20.63 -6.41 1.93
CA GLY A 74 19.34 -5.71 1.84
C GLY A 74 19.52 -4.23 1.54
N ILE A 75 20.51 -3.58 2.17
CA ILE A 75 20.85 -2.17 1.92
C ILE A 75 21.30 -1.98 0.47
N VAL A 76 22.17 -2.83 -0.05
CA VAL A 76 22.61 -2.74 -1.45
C VAL A 76 21.45 -2.92 -2.42
N ASN A 77 20.56 -3.89 -2.18
CA ASN A 77 19.36 -4.06 -2.98
C ASN A 77 18.46 -2.80 -2.94
N PHE A 78 18.27 -2.23 -1.74
CA PHE A 78 17.52 -1.00 -1.54
C PHE A 78 18.12 0.17 -2.36
N LEU A 79 19.44 0.34 -2.35
CA LEU A 79 20.14 1.38 -3.10
C LEU A 79 20.02 1.18 -4.60
N LEU A 80 20.21 -0.06 -5.08
CA LEU A 80 20.10 -0.42 -6.50
C LEU A 80 18.68 -0.17 -7.06
N ARG A 81 17.66 -0.33 -6.24
CA ARG A 81 16.27 -0.03 -6.59
C ARG A 81 15.91 1.46 -6.41
N GLY A 82 16.87 2.30 -6.06
CA GLY A 82 16.64 3.72 -5.83
C GLY A 82 15.90 4.07 -4.54
N GLY A 83 15.88 3.15 -3.58
CA GLY A 83 15.13 3.32 -2.32
C GLY A 83 15.55 4.56 -1.53
N SER A 84 16.86 4.83 -1.43
CA SER A 84 17.36 6.02 -0.72
C SER A 84 16.90 7.33 -1.35
N SER A 85 16.87 7.39 -2.69
CA SER A 85 16.41 8.59 -3.41
C SER A 85 14.90 8.82 -3.32
N MET A 86 14.11 7.75 -3.14
CA MET A 86 12.66 7.83 -2.91
C MET A 86 12.32 8.25 -1.47
N VAL A 87 13.03 7.68 -0.51
CA VAL A 87 12.75 7.89 0.92
C VAL A 87 13.20 9.27 1.39
N ARG A 88 14.35 9.77 0.94
CA ARG A 88 14.91 11.04 1.40
C ARG A 88 13.94 12.22 1.27
N PRO A 89 13.28 12.47 0.12
CA PRO A 89 12.34 13.59 0.01
C PRO A 89 11.12 13.45 0.92
N LEU A 90 10.63 12.21 1.12
CA LEU A 90 9.56 11.93 2.07
C LEU A 90 10.00 12.20 3.51
N TYR A 91 11.18 11.71 3.89
CA TYR A 91 11.75 11.96 5.21
C TYR A 91 11.89 13.46 5.51
N ASN A 92 12.43 14.22 4.55
CA ASN A 92 12.57 15.68 4.66
C ASN A 92 11.20 16.36 4.86
N GLU A 93 10.17 15.94 4.13
CA GLU A 93 8.82 16.50 4.26
C GLU A 93 8.25 16.24 5.66
N LEU A 94 8.41 15.02 6.18
CA LEU A 94 7.87 14.62 7.48
C LEU A 94 8.50 15.40 8.65
N GLN A 95 9.76 15.83 8.52
CA GLN A 95 10.44 16.63 9.54
C GLN A 95 9.79 18.00 9.78
N TYR A 96 9.05 18.53 8.80
CA TYR A 96 8.39 19.85 8.88
C TYR A 96 6.88 19.75 9.17
N ARG A 97 6.35 18.54 9.33
CA ARG A 97 4.92 18.33 9.58
C ARG A 97 4.61 18.18 11.08
N ASN A 98 3.34 18.38 11.40
CA ASN A 98 2.86 18.02 12.74
C ASN A 98 3.17 16.56 13.04
N GLU A 99 3.46 16.23 14.30
CA GLU A 99 3.87 14.89 14.73
C GLU A 99 5.15 14.39 14.02
N SER A 100 6.07 15.29 13.68
CA SER A 100 7.28 14.97 12.89
C SER A 100 8.10 13.84 13.49
N GLU A 101 8.33 13.81 14.79
CA GLU A 101 9.08 12.75 15.47
C GLU A 101 8.43 11.37 15.28
N LYS A 102 7.12 11.27 15.55
CA LYS A 102 6.34 10.04 15.36
C LYS A 102 6.36 9.56 13.91
N ASN A 103 6.18 10.49 12.97
CA ASN A 103 6.11 10.17 11.55
C ASN A 103 7.48 9.75 10.99
N CYS A 104 8.56 10.42 11.41
CA CYS A 104 9.93 10.04 11.05
C CYS A 104 10.29 8.67 11.62
N GLU A 105 9.91 8.37 12.88
CA GLU A 105 10.13 7.05 13.48
C GLU A 105 9.31 5.96 12.77
N ALA A 106 8.09 6.25 12.35
CA ALA A 106 7.29 5.32 11.56
C ALA A 106 7.98 5.00 10.22
N LEU A 107 8.46 6.02 9.50
CA LEU A 107 9.20 5.82 8.25
C LEU A 107 10.51 5.06 8.48
N ARG A 108 11.23 5.35 9.57
CA ARG A 108 12.44 4.61 9.96
C ARG A 108 12.15 3.12 10.11
N ARG A 109 11.10 2.74 10.85
CA ARG A 109 10.71 1.33 11.03
C ARG A 109 10.34 0.66 9.71
N ILE A 110 9.63 1.36 8.82
CA ILE A 110 9.25 0.86 7.50
C ILE A 110 10.52 0.59 6.65
N VAL A 111 11.44 1.54 6.60
CA VAL A 111 12.71 1.38 5.87
C VAL A 111 13.55 0.27 6.50
N GLN A 112 13.67 0.24 7.82
CA GLN A 112 14.40 -0.81 8.52
C GLN A 112 13.87 -2.20 8.17
N ALA A 113 12.54 -2.38 8.17
CA ALA A 113 11.92 -3.65 7.82
C ALA A 113 12.21 -4.05 6.35
N GLU A 114 12.24 -3.09 5.43
CA GLU A 114 12.64 -3.35 4.04
C GLU A 114 14.09 -3.78 3.94
N LEU A 115 15.01 -3.09 4.62
CA LEU A 115 16.44 -3.43 4.64
C LEU A 115 16.71 -4.83 5.22
N MET A 116 15.90 -5.25 6.19
CA MET A 116 15.96 -6.57 6.82
C MET A 116 15.24 -7.67 6.01
N GLY A 117 14.59 -7.34 4.89
CA GLY A 117 13.72 -8.26 4.15
C GLY A 117 12.47 -8.68 4.93
N GLN A 118 12.01 -7.89 5.88
CA GLN A 118 10.89 -8.19 6.77
C GLN A 118 9.69 -7.26 6.57
N PHE A 119 9.69 -6.42 5.55
CA PHE A 119 8.64 -5.42 5.31
C PHE A 119 7.23 -6.02 5.34
N TYR A 120 7.04 -7.18 4.72
CA TYR A 120 5.76 -7.88 4.72
C TYR A 120 5.29 -8.25 6.14
N LYS A 121 6.20 -8.77 6.98
CA LYS A 121 5.89 -9.17 8.37
C LYS A 121 5.52 -7.96 9.24
N LEU A 122 6.17 -6.82 9.01
CA LEU A 122 5.85 -5.58 9.71
C LEU A 122 4.48 -5.06 9.32
N LYS A 123 4.15 -5.07 8.03
CA LYS A 123 2.89 -4.56 7.47
C LYS A 123 1.68 -5.36 7.96
N TYR A 124 1.83 -6.68 8.10
CA TYR A 124 0.74 -7.61 8.47
C TYR A 124 0.98 -8.26 9.84
N PHE A 125 1.58 -7.54 10.76
CA PHE A 125 1.79 -8.07 12.09
C PHE A 125 0.44 -8.33 12.78
N ALA A 126 0.36 -9.44 13.54
CA ALA A 126 -0.85 -9.84 14.23
C ALA A 126 -1.42 -8.71 15.11
N GLY A 127 -2.70 -8.40 14.93
CA GLY A 127 -3.41 -7.37 15.68
C GLY A 127 -3.38 -5.96 15.07
N ASP A 128 -2.42 -5.63 14.21
CA ASP A 128 -2.37 -4.29 13.62
C ASP A 128 -3.57 -4.02 12.72
N LEU A 129 -3.97 -4.99 11.90
CA LEU A 129 -5.13 -4.86 11.03
C LEU A 129 -6.41 -4.61 11.82
N LYS A 130 -6.67 -5.36 12.90
CA LYS A 130 -7.84 -5.18 13.78
C LYS A 130 -7.88 -3.78 14.38
N GLN A 131 -6.73 -3.28 14.83
CA GLN A 131 -6.61 -1.94 15.40
C GLN A 131 -6.84 -0.84 14.35
N GLU A 132 -6.36 -1.01 13.13
CA GLU A 132 -6.52 -0.02 12.07
C GLU A 132 -7.94 0.08 11.53
N ILE A 133 -8.65 -1.05 11.42
CA ILE A 133 -10.03 -1.08 10.93
C ILE A 133 -11.07 -0.92 12.04
N HIS A 134 -10.67 -0.98 13.31
CA HIS A 134 -11.57 -0.95 14.47
C HIS A 134 -12.74 -1.95 14.35
N TYR A 135 -12.44 -3.14 13.85
CA TYR A 135 -13.41 -4.20 13.60
C TYR A 135 -12.79 -5.56 13.92
N PRO A 136 -13.51 -6.45 14.62
CA PRO A 136 -13.02 -7.79 14.90
C PRO A 136 -12.91 -8.59 13.58
N ILE A 137 -11.70 -8.98 13.22
CA ILE A 137 -11.43 -9.84 12.06
C ILE A 137 -10.83 -11.16 12.55
N GLN A 138 -11.29 -12.28 12.00
CA GLN A 138 -10.76 -13.60 12.30
C GLN A 138 -9.42 -13.81 11.60
N GLU A 139 -8.53 -14.61 12.17
CA GLU A 139 -7.21 -14.90 11.62
C GLU A 139 -7.27 -15.47 10.20
N ALA A 140 -8.20 -16.37 9.94
CA ALA A 140 -8.41 -16.90 8.59
C ALA A 140 -8.73 -15.83 7.55
N ARG A 141 -9.45 -14.76 7.93
CA ARG A 141 -9.72 -13.61 7.05
C ARG A 141 -8.52 -12.69 6.91
N GLU A 142 -7.71 -12.54 7.96
CA GLU A 142 -6.42 -11.85 7.84
C GLU A 142 -5.51 -12.53 6.81
N ASP A 143 -5.47 -13.86 6.80
CA ASP A 143 -4.69 -14.63 5.82
C ASP A 143 -5.21 -14.44 4.39
N VAL A 144 -6.53 -14.39 4.21
CA VAL A 144 -7.14 -14.02 2.91
C VAL A 144 -6.75 -12.60 2.49
N TRP A 145 -6.77 -11.65 3.44
CA TRP A 145 -6.34 -10.29 3.15
C TRP A 145 -4.88 -10.21 2.72
N LYS A 146 -4.00 -11.00 3.31
CA LYS A 146 -2.56 -11.05 2.98
C LYS A 146 -2.28 -11.58 1.56
N GLN A 147 -3.12 -12.47 1.03
CA GLN A 147 -2.96 -13.01 -0.31
C GLN A 147 -3.22 -11.94 -1.38
N ASN A 148 -2.40 -11.91 -2.42
CA ASN A 148 -2.56 -10.99 -3.52
C ASN A 148 -3.27 -11.67 -4.69
N LEU A 149 -4.39 -11.11 -5.13
CA LEU A 149 -5.13 -11.57 -6.29
C LEU A 149 -4.54 -11.00 -7.59
N SER A 150 -4.75 -11.72 -8.69
CA SER A 150 -4.43 -11.25 -10.02
C SER A 150 -5.45 -11.73 -11.05
N LEU A 151 -5.65 -10.95 -12.11
CA LEU A 151 -6.57 -11.24 -13.20
C LEU A 151 -5.94 -10.77 -14.51
N THR A 152 -5.97 -11.62 -15.54
CA THR A 152 -5.50 -11.26 -16.89
C THR A 152 -6.68 -11.31 -17.86
N ARG A 153 -6.88 -10.24 -18.63
CA ARG A 153 -7.96 -10.14 -19.62
C ARG A 153 -7.58 -9.13 -20.70
N LEU A 154 -7.84 -9.45 -21.97
CA LEU A 154 -7.69 -8.53 -23.11
C LEU A 154 -6.31 -7.88 -23.23
N GLY A 155 -5.25 -8.62 -22.93
CA GLY A 155 -3.88 -8.09 -22.97
C GLY A 155 -3.51 -7.18 -21.80
N LEU A 156 -4.40 -7.04 -20.80
CA LEU A 156 -4.15 -6.35 -19.56
C LEU A 156 -3.98 -7.36 -18.42
N MET A 157 -3.15 -7.03 -17.43
CA MET A 157 -3.00 -7.78 -16.20
C MET A 157 -3.23 -6.87 -15.00
N ALA A 158 -4.28 -7.13 -14.24
CA ALA A 158 -4.53 -6.47 -12.95
C ALA A 158 -4.02 -7.35 -11.81
N LYS A 159 -3.32 -6.78 -10.85
CA LYS A 159 -2.87 -7.49 -9.63
C LYS A 159 -2.85 -6.60 -8.41
N GLU A 160 -3.13 -7.19 -7.27
CA GLU A 160 -2.89 -6.57 -5.96
C GLU A 160 -1.40 -6.57 -5.66
N VAL A 161 -0.92 -5.45 -5.11
CA VAL A 161 0.46 -5.28 -4.64
C VAL A 161 0.46 -4.56 -3.29
N ASP A 162 1.42 -4.91 -2.45
CA ASP A 162 1.56 -4.34 -1.10
C ASP A 162 3.03 -4.25 -0.66
N ASP A 163 3.97 -4.44 -1.59
CA ASP A 163 5.39 -4.31 -1.31
C ASP A 163 5.83 -2.85 -1.16
N PHE A 164 7.01 -2.67 -0.60
CA PHE A 164 7.58 -1.37 -0.30
C PHE A 164 7.67 -0.45 -1.53
N TYR A 165 8.18 -0.96 -2.65
CA TYR A 165 8.50 -0.12 -3.82
C TYR A 165 7.26 0.33 -4.58
N HIS A 166 6.25 -0.52 -4.72
CA HIS A 166 4.97 -0.10 -5.31
C HIS A 166 4.25 0.87 -4.38
N THR A 167 4.33 0.66 -3.07
CA THR A 167 3.69 1.54 -2.09
C THR A 167 4.32 2.93 -2.07
N ILE A 168 5.65 3.03 -1.97
CA ILE A 168 6.30 4.35 -1.93
C ILE A 168 6.19 5.11 -3.25
N ARG A 169 6.09 4.38 -4.37
CA ARG A 169 5.95 4.95 -5.71
C ARG A 169 4.52 5.09 -6.19
N MET A 170 3.53 4.88 -5.34
CA MET A 170 2.14 4.95 -5.80
C MET A 170 1.79 6.31 -6.42
N GLY A 171 2.48 7.37 -6.01
CA GLY A 171 2.30 8.71 -6.56
C GLY A 171 2.89 8.92 -7.97
N GLU A 172 3.73 8.02 -8.46
CA GLU A 172 4.30 8.00 -9.82
C GLU A 172 3.54 7.06 -10.77
N LEU A 173 2.65 6.21 -10.24
CA LEU A 173 1.98 5.16 -10.99
C LEU A 173 0.48 5.46 -11.18
N PRO A 174 -0.04 5.37 -12.42
CA PRO A 174 0.61 5.21 -13.73
C PRO A 174 1.21 6.52 -14.26
N HIS A 175 0.99 7.63 -13.60
CA HIS A 175 1.53 8.96 -13.90
C HIS A 175 1.74 9.74 -12.61
N PHE A 176 2.46 10.83 -12.73
CA PHE A 176 2.81 11.68 -11.62
C PHE A 176 1.58 12.35 -10.97
N THR A 177 1.47 12.27 -9.65
CA THR A 177 0.38 12.85 -8.85
C THR A 177 0.92 13.63 -7.65
N CYS A 178 0.03 14.30 -6.92
CA CYS A 178 0.37 14.99 -5.67
C CYS A 178 0.93 14.07 -4.56
N LEU A 179 0.80 12.75 -4.70
CA LEU A 179 1.39 11.74 -3.81
C LEU A 179 2.82 11.34 -4.21
N SER A 180 3.42 11.90 -5.24
CA SER A 180 4.79 11.55 -5.63
C SER A 180 5.77 11.67 -4.47
N CYS A 181 6.55 10.63 -4.23
CA CYS A 181 7.57 10.64 -3.18
C CYS A 181 8.68 11.68 -3.45
N TYR A 182 8.93 12.04 -4.70
CA TYR A 182 9.98 13.00 -5.06
C TYR A 182 9.57 14.45 -4.85
N GLN A 183 8.39 14.85 -5.31
CA GLN A 183 7.97 16.27 -5.31
C GLN A 183 6.45 16.47 -5.18
N GLY A 184 5.70 15.46 -4.76
CA GLY A 184 4.27 15.59 -4.54
C GLY A 184 3.95 16.52 -3.37
N SER A 185 2.96 17.39 -3.54
CA SER A 185 2.52 18.32 -2.49
C SER A 185 1.83 17.64 -1.31
N GLN A 186 1.45 16.38 -1.47
CA GLN A 186 0.79 15.54 -0.46
C GLN A 186 1.61 14.27 -0.16
N ARG A 187 2.93 14.29 -0.37
CA ARG A 187 3.78 13.10 -0.20
C ARG A 187 3.80 12.58 1.24
N ASP A 188 3.56 13.43 2.24
CA ASP A 188 3.41 13.02 3.64
C ASP A 188 2.28 11.99 3.83
N CYS A 189 1.24 12.02 3.00
CA CYS A 189 0.19 11.02 3.01
C CYS A 189 0.63 9.63 2.54
N LEU A 190 1.80 9.50 1.89
CA LEU A 190 2.36 8.19 1.52
C LEU A 190 2.61 7.31 2.73
N LEU A 191 2.91 7.91 3.89
CA LEU A 191 3.12 7.14 5.11
C LEU A 191 1.88 6.33 5.48
N ALA A 192 0.68 6.88 5.29
CA ALA A 192 -0.58 6.18 5.50
C ALA A 192 -0.85 5.06 4.48
N ALA A 193 -0.21 5.07 3.31
CA ALA A 193 -0.33 3.99 2.34
C ALA A 193 0.34 2.68 2.82
N PHE A 194 1.23 2.78 3.81
CA PHE A 194 1.87 1.62 4.46
C PHE A 194 1.04 1.00 5.59
N ASP A 195 -0.15 1.52 5.89
CA ASP A 195 -1.04 0.91 6.86
C ASP A 195 -1.46 -0.50 6.42
N SER A 196 -1.65 -1.41 7.38
CA SER A 196 -1.94 -2.83 7.11
C SER A 196 -3.28 -3.05 6.40
N ASN A 197 -4.20 -2.10 6.51
CA ASN A 197 -5.54 -2.16 5.92
C ASN A 197 -5.61 -1.62 4.47
N LYS A 198 -4.47 -1.39 3.82
CA LYS A 198 -4.42 -0.86 2.46
C LYS A 198 -3.60 -1.73 1.53
N LYS A 199 -4.08 -1.88 0.31
CA LYS A 199 -3.40 -2.49 -0.82
C LYS A 199 -3.57 -1.63 -2.06
N ILE A 200 -2.73 -1.85 -3.05
CA ILE A 200 -2.81 -1.19 -4.34
C ILE A 200 -3.18 -2.23 -5.38
N ILE A 201 -4.10 -1.94 -6.27
CA ILE A 201 -4.28 -2.69 -7.51
C ILE A 201 -3.57 -1.93 -8.62
N LEU A 202 -2.65 -2.59 -9.30
CA LEU A 202 -1.99 -2.09 -10.50
C LEU A 202 -2.50 -2.86 -11.72
N VAL A 203 -2.77 -2.12 -12.81
CA VAL A 203 -3.06 -2.72 -14.12
C VAL A 203 -1.88 -2.47 -15.02
N TYR A 204 -1.40 -3.54 -15.64
CA TYR A 204 -0.26 -3.56 -16.55
C TYR A 204 -0.74 -3.79 -17.98
N LYS A 205 -0.07 -3.12 -18.92
CA LYS A 205 -0.09 -3.38 -20.35
C LYS A 205 1.34 -3.39 -20.83
N ASP A 206 1.78 -4.49 -21.44
CA ASP A 206 3.15 -4.63 -21.95
C ASP A 206 4.22 -4.20 -20.92
N GLU A 207 4.13 -4.74 -19.70
CA GLU A 207 5.00 -4.45 -18.53
C GLU A 207 4.90 -3.03 -17.94
N SER A 208 4.18 -2.13 -18.62
CA SER A 208 3.97 -0.76 -18.14
C SER A 208 2.73 -0.67 -17.26
N VAL A 209 2.82 0.06 -16.14
CA VAL A 209 1.65 0.35 -15.31
C VAL A 209 0.78 1.39 -16.02
N VAL A 210 -0.47 1.02 -16.33
CA VAL A 210 -1.44 1.87 -17.04
C VAL A 210 -2.63 2.29 -16.19
N ALA A 211 -2.83 1.63 -15.05
CA ALA A 211 -3.82 2.07 -14.06
C ALA A 211 -3.41 1.70 -12.64
N ARG A 212 -3.93 2.45 -11.67
CA ARG A 212 -3.76 2.22 -10.24
C ARG A 212 -5.05 2.56 -9.50
N ALA A 213 -5.45 1.71 -8.56
CA ALA A 213 -6.48 1.98 -7.57
C ALA A 213 -6.01 1.50 -6.19
N CYS A 214 -6.59 2.06 -5.12
CA CYS A 214 -6.35 1.57 -3.76
C CYS A 214 -7.54 0.75 -3.26
N LEU A 215 -7.25 -0.35 -2.58
CA LEU A 215 -8.17 -1.09 -1.75
C LEU A 215 -7.97 -0.68 -0.30
N ARG A 216 -9.07 -0.39 0.37
CA ARG A 216 -9.08 -0.10 1.80
C ARG A 216 -10.03 -1.06 2.50
N LEU A 217 -9.48 -1.90 3.36
CA LEU A 217 -10.27 -2.72 4.27
C LEU A 217 -10.61 -1.86 5.49
N THR A 218 -11.90 -1.77 5.82
CA THR A 218 -12.39 -0.91 6.90
C THR A 218 -13.72 -1.45 7.43
N LYS A 219 -14.42 -0.68 8.22
CA LYS A 219 -15.80 -0.93 8.60
C LYS A 219 -16.73 0.13 8.05
N GLY A 220 -18.02 -0.17 7.99
CA GLY A 220 -19.04 0.76 7.57
C GLY A 220 -20.41 0.40 8.10
N SER A 221 -21.35 1.32 7.95
CA SER A 221 -22.74 1.14 8.35
C SER A 221 -23.67 1.73 7.31
N PHE A 222 -24.81 1.09 7.06
CA PHE A 222 -25.89 1.64 6.25
C PHE A 222 -26.81 2.60 6.99
N GLN A 223 -26.70 2.62 8.31
CA GLN A 223 -27.43 3.54 9.17
C GLN A 223 -26.52 4.67 9.63
N GLN A 224 -27.07 5.87 9.79
CA GLN A 224 -26.29 6.97 10.32
C GLN A 224 -25.88 6.64 11.76
N PRO A 225 -24.57 6.62 12.04
CA PRO A 225 -24.13 6.42 13.41
C PRO A 225 -24.66 7.55 14.30
N SER A 226 -25.11 7.22 15.48
CA SER A 226 -25.41 8.26 16.48
C SER A 226 -24.10 8.95 16.83
N THR A 227 -24.11 10.27 16.88
CA THR A 227 -22.95 11.13 17.10
C THR A 227 -22.18 10.85 18.40
N LEU A 228 -22.74 10.03 19.28
CA LEU A 228 -22.20 9.69 20.58
C LEU A 228 -21.26 8.47 20.62
N ASN A 229 -21.17 7.67 19.57
CA ASN A 229 -20.46 6.39 19.60
C ASN A 229 -19.18 6.32 18.77
N PHE A 230 -18.72 7.45 18.24
CA PHE A 230 -17.49 7.51 17.44
C PHE A 230 -16.34 8.27 18.13
N GLU A 231 -16.47 8.56 19.41
CA GLU A 231 -15.29 8.85 20.19
C GLU A 231 -14.39 7.62 20.14
N PHE A 232 -13.11 7.85 19.85
CA PHE A 232 -12.09 6.82 19.90
C PHE A 232 -12.20 6.12 21.24
N ALA A 233 -12.83 4.96 21.23
CA ALA A 233 -12.69 4.07 22.36
C ALA A 233 -11.20 3.75 22.44
N ASP A 234 -10.56 4.27 23.47
CA ASP A 234 -9.23 3.86 23.84
C ASP A 234 -9.29 2.34 24.04
N LEU A 235 -8.84 1.58 23.04
CA LEU A 235 -8.89 0.11 23.04
C LEU A 235 -8.05 -0.50 24.17
N SER A 236 -7.42 0.33 24.99
CA SER A 236 -6.74 -0.09 26.22
C SER A 236 -7.70 -0.45 27.35
N LYS A 237 -9.02 -0.19 27.21
CA LYS A 237 -10.03 -0.57 28.19
C LYS A 237 -10.97 -1.60 27.60
N GLU A 238 -11.00 -2.77 28.22
CA GLU A 238 -11.85 -3.94 27.91
C GLU A 238 -13.38 -3.69 28.04
N ASP A 239 -13.83 -2.47 28.10
CA ASP A 239 -15.23 -2.10 28.20
C ASP A 239 -15.84 -1.95 26.79
N VAL A 240 -16.19 -3.07 26.18
CA VAL A 240 -17.18 -3.08 25.11
C VAL A 240 -18.51 -2.67 25.75
N PRO A 241 -19.13 -1.52 25.36
CA PRO A 241 -20.44 -1.18 25.86
C PRO A 241 -21.44 -2.28 25.45
N THR A 242 -21.87 -3.08 26.39
CA THR A 242 -23.01 -4.01 26.27
C THR A 242 -24.34 -3.25 26.26
N GLY A 243 -24.46 -2.22 25.46
CA GLY A 243 -25.65 -1.39 25.29
C GLY A 243 -26.31 -1.65 23.94
N SER A 244 -27.49 -2.18 23.96
CA SER A 244 -28.39 -2.70 22.95
C SER A 244 -28.82 -1.76 21.80
N HIS A 245 -27.89 -1.17 21.07
CA HIS A 245 -28.11 -0.67 19.72
C HIS A 245 -26.86 -1.04 18.91
N ALA A 246 -26.71 -2.33 18.65
CA ALA A 246 -25.76 -2.82 17.67
C ALA A 246 -26.20 -2.27 16.31
N TYR A 247 -25.72 -1.08 15.96
CA TYR A 247 -25.65 -0.71 14.56
C TYR A 247 -24.92 -1.85 13.87
N SER A 248 -25.52 -2.40 12.83
CA SER A 248 -24.95 -3.53 12.13
C SER A 248 -23.71 -3.07 11.34
N GLU A 249 -22.63 -2.75 12.07
CA GLU A 249 -21.34 -2.51 11.45
C GLU A 249 -20.94 -3.73 10.63
N LYS A 250 -20.45 -3.50 9.44
CA LYS A 250 -20.01 -4.52 8.52
C LYS A 250 -18.54 -4.29 8.18
N LEU A 251 -17.82 -5.38 7.97
CA LEU A 251 -16.53 -5.30 7.31
C LEU A 251 -16.76 -4.79 5.89
N VAL A 252 -16.02 -3.79 5.49
CA VAL A 252 -16.16 -3.12 4.19
C VAL A 252 -14.83 -3.18 3.45
N LEU A 253 -14.88 -3.59 2.20
CA LEU A 253 -13.77 -3.41 1.26
C LEU A 253 -14.12 -2.27 0.31
N PHE A 254 -13.47 -1.15 0.51
CA PHE A 254 -13.68 0.05 -0.29
C PHE A 254 -12.66 0.15 -1.41
N LEU A 255 -13.15 0.22 -2.65
CA LEU A 255 -12.35 0.49 -3.84
C LEU A 255 -12.37 1.99 -4.13
N GLU A 256 -11.21 2.62 -3.89
CA GLU A 256 -11.01 4.05 -4.08
C GLU A 256 -10.92 4.43 -5.58
N HIS A 257 -10.75 5.70 -5.85
CA HIS A 257 -10.59 6.26 -7.20
C HIS A 257 -9.49 5.56 -8.01
N ILE A 258 -9.78 5.28 -9.29
CA ILE A 258 -8.79 4.77 -10.23
C ILE A 258 -8.11 5.92 -10.98
N TYR A 259 -6.80 5.81 -11.10
CA TYR A 259 -5.96 6.68 -11.94
C TYR A 259 -5.53 5.88 -13.17
N THR A 260 -5.70 6.43 -14.36
CA THR A 260 -5.37 5.78 -15.64
C THR A 260 -4.46 6.64 -16.48
N SER A 261 -3.60 6.03 -17.31
CA SER A 261 -2.73 6.74 -18.25
C SER A 261 -2.45 5.88 -19.49
N GLY A 262 -2.41 6.51 -20.65
CA GLY A 262 -2.01 5.87 -21.91
C GLY A 262 -3.01 4.84 -22.47
N LEU A 263 -4.23 4.75 -21.93
CA LEU A 263 -5.26 3.81 -22.35
C LEU A 263 -6.23 4.44 -23.34
N LYS A 264 -6.67 3.66 -24.33
CA LYS A 264 -7.86 4.00 -25.14
C LYS A 264 -9.12 3.82 -24.28
N LYS A 265 -10.22 4.47 -24.64
CA LYS A 265 -11.48 4.41 -23.89
C LYS A 265 -11.99 2.99 -23.61
N SER A 266 -11.87 2.08 -24.57
CA SER A 266 -12.25 0.67 -24.38
C SER A 266 -11.32 -0.07 -23.41
N GLU A 267 -10.02 0.21 -23.46
CA GLU A 267 -9.03 -0.36 -22.54
C GLU A 267 -9.20 0.21 -21.12
N GLU A 268 -9.52 1.50 -20.99
CA GLU A 268 -9.84 2.12 -19.71
C GLU A 268 -11.06 1.47 -19.05
N THR A 269 -12.11 1.21 -19.84
CA THR A 269 -13.29 0.50 -19.36
C THR A 269 -12.92 -0.91 -18.91
N ALA A 270 -12.14 -1.65 -19.71
CA ALA A 270 -11.66 -2.99 -19.36
C ALA A 270 -10.81 -2.97 -18.08
N ALA A 271 -9.91 -1.99 -17.91
CA ALA A 271 -9.11 -1.85 -16.70
C ALA A 271 -9.99 -1.60 -15.46
N LYS A 272 -11.00 -0.73 -15.57
CA LYS A 272 -11.97 -0.49 -14.49
C LYS A 272 -12.76 -1.75 -14.14
N GLU A 273 -13.24 -2.49 -15.14
CA GLU A 273 -13.95 -3.77 -14.93
C GLU A 273 -13.07 -4.80 -14.21
N MET A 274 -11.79 -4.90 -14.59
CA MET A 274 -10.85 -5.83 -13.97
C MET A 274 -10.56 -5.46 -12.52
N VAL A 275 -10.36 -4.18 -12.22
CA VAL A 275 -10.13 -3.68 -10.87
C VAL A 275 -11.36 -3.93 -9.99
N VAL A 276 -12.57 -3.69 -10.50
CA VAL A 276 -13.82 -4.01 -9.81
C VAL A 276 -13.96 -5.51 -9.57
N ALA A 277 -13.63 -6.34 -10.56
CA ALA A 277 -13.71 -7.79 -10.41
C ALA A 277 -12.78 -8.31 -9.30
N LEU A 278 -11.53 -7.82 -9.24
CA LEU A 278 -10.59 -8.18 -8.15
C LEU A 278 -11.10 -7.71 -6.78
N ALA A 279 -11.57 -6.46 -6.68
CA ALA A 279 -12.10 -5.93 -5.43
C ALA A 279 -13.33 -6.72 -4.97
N THR A 280 -14.21 -7.10 -5.90
CA THR A 280 -15.40 -7.89 -5.60
C THR A 280 -15.03 -9.29 -5.11
N GLN A 281 -14.14 -9.99 -5.83
CA GLN A 281 -13.65 -11.30 -5.42
C GLN A 281 -13.01 -11.25 -4.03
N LYS A 282 -12.15 -10.26 -3.78
CA LYS A 282 -11.51 -10.09 -2.47
C LYS A 282 -12.54 -9.83 -1.36
N ALA A 283 -13.57 -9.04 -1.63
CA ALA A 283 -14.65 -8.79 -0.67
C ALA A 283 -15.45 -10.05 -0.35
N GLU A 284 -15.76 -10.87 -1.37
CA GLU A 284 -16.46 -12.17 -1.19
C GLU A 284 -15.63 -13.12 -0.32
N GLU A 285 -14.33 -13.25 -0.62
CA GLU A 285 -13.42 -14.11 0.15
C GLU A 285 -13.27 -13.65 1.61
N LEU A 286 -13.36 -12.33 1.86
CA LEU A 286 -13.32 -11.75 3.20
C LEU A 286 -14.68 -11.74 3.92
N ASP A 287 -15.76 -12.10 3.25
CA ASP A 287 -17.14 -11.88 3.70
C ASP A 287 -17.35 -10.40 4.10
N ALA A 288 -16.80 -9.50 3.28
CA ALA A 288 -16.91 -8.06 3.43
C ALA A 288 -17.92 -7.49 2.43
N VAL A 289 -18.44 -6.32 2.74
CA VAL A 289 -19.27 -5.55 1.80
C VAL A 289 -18.38 -4.82 0.81
N ALA A 290 -18.49 -5.14 -0.48
CA ALA A 290 -17.80 -4.39 -1.51
C ALA A 290 -18.45 -3.03 -1.73
N VAL A 291 -17.67 -1.97 -1.62
CA VAL A 291 -18.09 -0.58 -1.85
C VAL A 291 -17.18 0.06 -2.89
N LEU A 292 -17.76 0.64 -3.93
CA LEU A 292 -17.02 1.22 -5.04
C LEU A 292 -17.24 2.74 -5.07
N SER A 293 -16.19 3.48 -5.39
CA SER A 293 -16.33 4.91 -5.67
C SER A 293 -17.22 5.15 -6.91
N ASN A 294 -17.76 6.35 -7.04
CA ASN A 294 -18.71 6.71 -8.12
C ASN A 294 -18.13 6.59 -9.54
N GLN A 295 -16.82 6.55 -9.68
CA GLN A 295 -16.13 6.42 -10.98
C GLN A 295 -16.29 5.05 -11.64
N TYR A 296 -16.71 4.06 -10.89
CA TYR A 296 -16.92 2.70 -11.39
C TYR A 296 -18.33 2.45 -11.90
N ARG A 297 -19.15 3.53 -12.07
CA ARG A 297 -20.50 3.41 -12.61
C ARG A 297 -20.49 2.69 -13.96
N GLY A 298 -21.23 1.59 -14.04
CA GLY A 298 -21.34 0.79 -15.27
C GLY A 298 -20.15 -0.14 -15.56
N CYS A 299 -19.16 -0.22 -14.65
CA CYS A 299 -18.00 -1.13 -14.80
C CYS A 299 -18.20 -2.46 -14.06
N TYR A 300 -19.43 -2.92 -13.88
CA TYR A 300 -19.82 -4.15 -13.19
C TYR A 300 -21.10 -4.74 -13.84
N PRO A 301 -21.38 -6.04 -13.63
CA PRO A 301 -22.59 -6.69 -14.14
C PRO A 301 -23.86 -5.99 -13.68
N SER A 302 -24.81 -5.84 -14.59
CA SER A 302 -26.08 -5.16 -14.31
C SER A 302 -26.79 -5.80 -13.10
N GLY A 303 -27.27 -4.96 -12.19
CA GLY A 303 -27.98 -5.37 -10.99
C GLY A 303 -27.11 -5.80 -9.81
N ARG A 304 -25.81 -5.99 -9.99
CA ARG A 304 -24.90 -6.40 -8.89
C ARG A 304 -24.65 -5.30 -7.87
N TYR A 305 -24.53 -4.07 -8.33
CA TYR A 305 -24.30 -2.91 -7.48
C TYR A 305 -25.42 -1.90 -7.61
N VAL A 306 -25.73 -1.23 -6.53
CA VAL A 306 -26.73 -0.16 -6.46
C VAL A 306 -26.13 1.08 -5.83
N SER A 307 -26.61 2.25 -6.23
CA SER A 307 -26.26 3.49 -5.54
C SER A 307 -27.00 3.54 -4.22
N ALA A 308 -26.26 3.60 -3.13
CA ALA A 308 -26.80 3.66 -1.79
C ALA A 308 -25.92 4.51 -0.88
N PRO A 309 -26.51 5.22 0.10
CA PRO A 309 -25.73 5.87 1.13
C PRO A 309 -25.09 4.82 2.04
N ILE A 310 -23.80 4.98 2.29
CA ILE A 310 -23.07 4.18 3.27
C ILE A 310 -22.09 5.08 4.02
N TYR A 311 -21.98 4.85 5.31
CA TYR A 311 -21.02 5.51 6.19
C TYR A 311 -19.80 4.61 6.29
N ILE A 312 -18.67 5.08 5.77
CA ILE A 312 -17.41 4.34 5.79
C ILE A 312 -16.51 4.97 6.85
N TYR A 313 -15.98 4.14 7.73
CA TYR A 313 -14.97 4.54 8.68
C TYR A 313 -13.63 4.76 7.96
N ILE A 314 -13.05 5.92 8.12
CA ILE A 314 -11.70 6.22 7.66
C ILE A 314 -10.80 6.17 8.87
N SER A 315 -10.12 5.04 9.05
CA SER A 315 -9.23 4.85 10.18
C SER A 315 -8.19 5.96 10.26
N LYS A 316 -7.95 6.45 11.47
CA LYS A 316 -6.81 7.32 11.72
C LYS A 316 -5.55 6.53 11.46
N SER A 317 -4.75 6.96 10.50
CA SER A 317 -3.49 6.28 10.22
C SER A 317 -2.58 6.35 11.44
N LYS A 318 -1.98 5.23 11.81
CA LYS A 318 -0.91 5.20 12.81
C LYS A 318 0.35 5.90 12.33
N ASN A 319 0.54 5.96 11.01
CA ASN A 319 1.77 6.31 10.36
C ASN A 319 1.75 7.68 9.68
N GLY A 320 0.63 8.40 9.67
CA GLY A 320 0.58 9.70 9.02
C GLY A 320 -0.81 10.17 8.65
N ARG A 321 -0.86 11.24 7.86
CA ARG A 321 -2.10 11.86 7.41
C ARG A 321 -2.75 11.06 6.29
N GLN A 322 -4.06 10.84 6.37
CA GLN A 322 -4.83 10.19 5.31
C GLN A 322 -4.94 11.09 4.07
N TYR A 323 -4.84 10.46 2.90
CA TYR A 323 -5.14 11.11 1.62
C TYR A 323 -6.62 10.86 1.27
N LEU A 324 -7.39 11.92 1.15
CA LEU A 324 -8.84 11.85 1.07
C LEU A 324 -9.38 12.05 -0.35
N ASP A 325 -8.63 12.66 -1.27
CA ASP A 325 -9.05 12.88 -2.65
C ASP A 325 -9.33 11.59 -3.41
N SER A 326 -8.65 10.51 -3.06
CA SER A 326 -8.86 9.19 -3.64
C SER A 326 -10.21 8.55 -3.27
N LEU A 327 -10.93 9.14 -2.35
CA LEU A 327 -12.26 8.67 -1.93
C LEU A 327 -13.36 9.00 -2.96
N GLY A 328 -13.02 9.72 -4.03
CA GLY A 328 -13.92 9.91 -5.15
C GLY A 328 -14.79 11.17 -5.12
N GLY A 329 -14.30 12.21 -4.46
CA GLY A 329 -14.96 13.52 -4.40
C GLY A 329 -16.25 13.52 -3.56
N ALA A 330 -16.69 14.68 -3.15
CA ALA A 330 -17.97 14.91 -2.45
C ALA A 330 -18.22 14.03 -1.20
N ALA A 331 -17.16 13.59 -0.53
CA ALA A 331 -17.34 12.96 0.77
C ALA A 331 -17.69 14.02 1.80
N VAL A 332 -18.83 13.85 2.47
CA VAL A 332 -19.21 14.70 3.59
C VAL A 332 -18.57 14.13 4.84
N THR A 333 -17.69 14.88 5.47
CA THR A 333 -17.13 14.53 6.77
C THR A 333 -18.21 14.73 7.82
N LEU A 334 -18.68 13.69 8.46
CA LEU A 334 -19.66 13.77 9.55
C LEU A 334 -19.00 13.92 10.91
N ALA A 335 -17.80 13.44 11.05
CA ALA A 335 -16.80 13.66 12.07
C ALA A 335 -15.46 13.48 11.40
N GLU A 336 -14.36 13.84 12.04
CA GLU A 336 -13.01 13.81 11.44
C GLU A 336 -12.58 12.46 10.82
N GLU A 337 -13.39 11.41 10.98
CA GLU A 337 -13.04 10.03 10.65
C GLU A 337 -14.11 9.26 9.89
N GLN A 338 -15.21 9.90 9.51
CA GLN A 338 -16.29 9.28 8.79
C GLN A 338 -16.61 10.01 7.50
N TYR A 339 -16.90 9.23 6.46
CA TYR A 339 -17.35 9.74 5.19
C TYR A 339 -18.69 9.13 4.84
N LYS A 340 -19.65 9.99 4.57
CA LYS A 340 -20.88 9.63 3.90
C LYS A 340 -20.76 10.09 2.46
N GLN A 341 -21.03 9.21 1.55
CA GLN A 341 -21.26 9.58 0.15
C GLN A 341 -22.57 8.93 -0.32
N GLU A 342 -23.47 9.75 -0.85
CA GLU A 342 -24.78 9.30 -1.35
C GLU A 342 -24.69 8.56 -2.68
N SER A 343 -23.54 8.61 -3.35
CA SER A 343 -23.30 8.03 -4.68
C SER A 343 -22.29 6.89 -4.70
N PHE A 344 -22.00 6.24 -3.58
CA PHE A 344 -21.26 4.99 -3.58
C PHE A 344 -22.08 3.86 -4.19
N PHE A 345 -21.38 2.96 -4.87
CA PHE A 345 -21.99 1.73 -5.36
C PHE A 345 -21.71 0.61 -4.39
N VAL A 346 -22.78 0.07 -3.83
CA VAL A 346 -22.75 -0.99 -2.82
C VAL A 346 -23.29 -2.26 -3.45
N GLU A 347 -22.72 -3.41 -3.12
CA GLU A 347 -23.20 -4.69 -3.57
C GLU A 347 -24.65 -4.91 -3.08
N ARG A 348 -25.58 -5.15 -4.02
CA ARG A 348 -27.01 -5.28 -3.73
C ARG A 348 -27.32 -6.34 -2.67
N ALA A 349 -26.72 -7.51 -2.79
CA ALA A 349 -26.94 -8.60 -1.83
C ALA A 349 -26.54 -8.22 -0.39
N ALA A 350 -25.53 -7.38 -0.21
CA ALA A 350 -25.13 -6.90 1.12
C ALA A 350 -26.13 -5.87 1.68
N LEU A 351 -26.65 -4.99 0.80
CA LEU A 351 -27.69 -4.02 1.19
C LEU A 351 -28.99 -4.72 1.57
N ASP A 352 -29.43 -5.71 0.78
CA ASP A 352 -30.64 -6.48 1.04
C ASP A 352 -30.55 -7.22 2.39
N ARG A 353 -29.39 -7.81 2.70
CA ARG A 353 -29.15 -8.45 4.03
C ARG A 353 -29.16 -7.44 5.17
N ALA A 354 -28.70 -6.22 4.96
CA ALA A 354 -28.69 -5.18 5.99
C ALA A 354 -30.09 -4.64 6.30
N HIS A 355 -30.99 -4.67 5.32
CA HIS A 355 -32.39 -4.25 5.51
C HIS A 355 -33.29 -5.35 6.09
N ALA A 356 -32.88 -6.61 6.01
CA ALA A 356 -33.61 -7.76 6.52
C ALA A 356 -33.29 -8.07 8.00
N ALA A 357 -32.23 -7.49 8.54
CA ALA A 357 -31.79 -7.63 9.93
C ALA A 357 -32.27 -6.47 10.80
#